data_d4ca0b8a8f1f52fbdcbd965d944d94c8
#
_entry.id   d4ca0b8a8f1f52fbdcbd965d944d94c8
#
_cell.length_a   1.000
_cell.length_b   1.000
_cell.length_c   1.000
_cell.angle_alpha   90.00
_cell.angle_beta   90.00
_cell.angle_gamma   90.00
#
_symmetry.space_group_name_H-M   'P 1'
#
loop_
_entity.id
_entity.type
_entity.pdbx_description
1 polymer ?
#
loop_
_entity_poly.entity_id
_entity_poly.type
_entity_poly.pdbx_seq_one_letter_code
_entity_poly.pdbx_strand_id
1 'polypeptide(L)'
;MRDGLSGKNIEVLPVGCDTDSFMPRDKDDPKVIAVREALGIAPDQIVILTVGGDAASKGAQEVMQALAINDIKAPDWKYVCKVWPQPRTEQQNFADLQLATHLGIEKNVVYTTSRVSRNFMPYLLAACDIYAAPSRLEGFGMIQVEANACGKPVVGIKAMGMLDTLVHGKTAFLASVAQEIRLRETVVGDESGYEEGHKVVFKRPRIVDYRASIHDIANYLMDLMQNPDLRQKMGEEGRKRAVEKYDYRVIARRFVEIISEKFGIS
;
A
#
# COMPACT_ATOMS: atom_id res chain seq x y z
N MET A 1 -20.45 21.21 -1.08
CA MET A 1 -19.78 20.45 -0.03
C MET A 1 -20.82 19.95 0.95
N ARG A 2 -20.64 18.72 1.51
CA ARG A 2 -21.69 18.09 2.33
C ARG A 2 -21.96 18.79 3.67
N ASP A 3 -21.01 19.51 4.21
CA ASP A 3 -21.03 20.00 5.59
C ASP A 3 -21.16 21.53 5.71
N GLY A 4 -21.63 22.17 4.63
CA GLY A 4 -21.91 23.61 4.63
C GLY A 4 -20.69 24.54 4.60
N LEU A 5 -19.46 23.99 4.54
CA LEU A 5 -18.26 24.78 4.41
C LEU A 5 -18.04 25.21 2.96
N SER A 6 -17.68 26.47 2.75
CA SER A 6 -17.30 26.97 1.43
C SER A 6 -15.96 26.38 1.00
N GLY A 7 -15.90 25.88 -0.26
CA GLY A 7 -14.64 25.40 -0.84
C GLY A 7 -13.51 26.40 -0.84
N LYS A 8 -13.82 27.67 -0.80
CA LYS A 8 -12.84 28.77 -0.72
C LYS A 8 -12.07 28.78 0.61
N ASN A 9 -12.62 28.15 1.65
CA ASN A 9 -12.02 28.12 2.99
C ASN A 9 -11.30 26.80 3.30
N ILE A 10 -11.23 25.88 2.31
CA ILE A 10 -10.61 24.59 2.48
C ILE A 10 -9.44 24.46 1.50
N GLU A 11 -8.29 24.15 2.05
CA GLU A 11 -7.10 23.77 1.30
C GLU A 11 -6.78 22.30 1.55
N VAL A 12 -6.31 21.61 0.51
CA VAL A 12 -5.85 20.22 0.62
C VAL A 12 -4.33 20.23 0.67
N LEU A 13 -3.79 19.75 1.78
CA LEU A 13 -2.35 19.58 1.96
C LEU A 13 -2.06 18.10 2.09
N PRO A 14 -1.27 17.49 1.19
CA PRO A 14 -0.86 16.11 1.29
C PRO A 14 0.00 15.83 2.52
N VAL A 15 0.12 14.55 2.90
CA VAL A 15 1.06 14.13 3.93
C VAL A 15 2.47 14.04 3.34
N GLY A 16 3.46 14.55 4.08
CA GLY A 16 4.86 14.53 3.65
C GLY A 16 5.56 13.19 3.91
N CYS A 17 6.45 12.80 3.00
CA CYS A 17 7.34 11.65 3.10
C CYS A 17 8.77 12.11 3.37
N ASP A 18 9.49 11.43 4.26
CA ASP A 18 10.94 11.62 4.43
C ASP A 18 11.69 10.91 3.30
N THR A 19 11.92 11.64 2.21
CA THR A 19 12.57 11.07 1.02
C THR A 19 14.09 10.89 1.18
N ASP A 20 14.69 11.36 2.26
CA ASP A 20 16.10 11.10 2.57
C ASP A 20 16.26 9.73 3.24
N SER A 21 15.32 9.37 4.12
CA SER A 21 15.27 8.03 4.71
C SER A 21 14.72 6.99 3.73
N PHE A 22 13.61 7.29 3.06
CA PHE A 22 12.98 6.46 2.04
C PHE A 22 13.60 6.79 0.67
N MET A 23 14.65 6.05 0.32
CA MET A 23 15.39 6.23 -0.92
C MET A 23 15.75 4.88 -1.55
N PRO A 24 16.01 4.82 -2.85
CA PRO A 24 16.53 3.62 -3.49
C PRO A 24 17.80 3.12 -2.80
N ARG A 25 17.93 1.81 -2.64
CA ARG A 25 19.10 1.13 -2.10
C ARG A 25 19.46 -0.03 -3.00
N ASP A 26 20.75 -0.28 -3.11
CA ASP A 26 21.26 -1.39 -3.89
C ASP A 26 20.91 -2.73 -3.23
N LYS A 27 20.81 -3.78 -4.05
CA LYS A 27 20.52 -5.13 -3.56
C LYS A 27 21.64 -5.72 -2.72
N ASP A 28 22.85 -5.20 -2.88
CA ASP A 28 24.05 -5.56 -2.14
C ASP A 28 24.28 -4.73 -0.86
N ASP A 29 23.40 -3.77 -0.54
CA ASP A 29 23.39 -3.11 0.77
C ASP A 29 23.28 -4.19 1.87
N PRO A 30 24.24 -4.26 2.83
CA PRO A 30 24.26 -5.30 3.85
C PRO A 30 22.96 -5.39 4.68
N LYS A 31 22.25 -4.27 4.87
CA LYS A 31 20.97 -4.27 5.59
C LYS A 31 19.83 -4.81 4.73
N VAL A 32 19.87 -4.59 3.42
CA VAL A 32 18.91 -5.18 2.47
C VAL A 32 19.11 -6.69 2.40
N ILE A 33 20.35 -7.15 2.31
CA ILE A 33 20.71 -8.58 2.34
C ILE A 33 20.19 -9.21 3.64
N ALA A 34 20.51 -8.62 4.80
CA ALA A 34 20.06 -9.15 6.09
C ALA A 34 18.55 -9.23 6.22
N VAL A 35 17.78 -8.29 5.63
CA VAL A 35 16.32 -8.37 5.58
C VAL A 35 15.85 -9.55 4.73
N ARG A 36 16.45 -9.75 3.55
CA ARG A 36 16.08 -10.87 2.67
C ARG A 36 16.40 -12.22 3.33
N GLU A 37 17.56 -12.35 3.93
CA GLU A 37 17.96 -13.56 4.67
C GLU A 37 17.02 -13.86 5.85
N ALA A 38 16.70 -12.84 6.66
CA ALA A 38 15.76 -12.98 7.78
C ALA A 38 14.35 -13.41 7.37
N LEU A 39 13.95 -13.09 6.13
CA LEU A 39 12.66 -13.49 5.54
C LEU A 39 12.75 -14.80 4.74
N GLY A 40 13.91 -15.46 4.68
CA GLY A 40 14.12 -16.69 3.94
C GLY A 40 14.00 -16.52 2.42
N ILE A 41 14.42 -15.38 1.90
CA ILE A 41 14.34 -15.03 0.48
C ILE A 41 15.67 -15.33 -0.20
N ALA A 42 15.64 -16.12 -1.25
CA ALA A 42 16.82 -16.39 -2.06
C ALA A 42 17.25 -15.16 -2.89
N PRO A 43 18.53 -15.02 -3.27
CA PRO A 43 19.05 -13.84 -3.98
C PRO A 43 18.27 -13.50 -5.26
N ASP A 44 17.90 -14.51 -6.05
CA ASP A 44 17.26 -14.34 -7.37
C ASP A 44 15.73 -14.30 -7.32
N GLN A 45 15.13 -14.54 -6.15
CA GLN A 45 13.68 -14.49 -6.01
C GLN A 45 13.16 -13.05 -6.13
N ILE A 46 12.04 -12.91 -6.86
CA ILE A 46 11.30 -11.66 -6.92
C ILE A 46 10.44 -11.53 -5.66
N VAL A 47 10.55 -10.40 -4.98
CA VAL A 47 9.83 -10.14 -3.74
C VAL A 47 8.69 -9.17 -3.98
N ILE A 48 7.48 -9.65 -3.73
CA ILE A 48 6.27 -8.83 -3.65
C ILE A 48 6.01 -8.55 -2.16
N LEU A 49 5.76 -7.30 -1.81
CA LEU A 49 5.58 -6.89 -0.41
C LEU A 49 4.24 -6.17 -0.20
N THR A 50 3.52 -6.56 0.83
CA THR A 50 2.41 -5.79 1.41
C THR A 50 2.73 -5.43 2.86
N VAL A 51 2.51 -4.17 3.25
CA VAL A 51 2.69 -3.70 4.63
C VAL A 51 1.39 -3.08 5.14
N GLY A 52 0.94 -3.47 6.31
CA GLY A 52 -0.26 -2.89 6.93
C GLY A 52 -0.40 -3.23 8.40
N GLY A 53 -1.43 -2.71 9.04
CA GLY A 53 -1.86 -3.15 10.37
C GLY A 53 -2.37 -4.60 10.31
N ASP A 54 -3.20 -4.87 9.30
CA ASP A 54 -3.57 -6.22 8.83
C ASP A 54 -3.36 -6.27 7.32
N ALA A 55 -3.11 -7.48 6.79
CA ALA A 55 -2.86 -7.68 5.38
C ALA A 55 -4.15 -7.65 4.55
N ALA A 56 -5.27 -8.08 5.12
CA ALA A 56 -6.55 -8.17 4.42
C ALA A 56 -7.08 -6.79 4.00
N SER A 57 -7.01 -5.78 4.88
CA SER A 57 -7.41 -4.41 4.54
C SER A 57 -6.55 -3.79 3.44
N LYS A 58 -5.35 -4.33 3.24
CA LYS A 58 -4.42 -3.92 2.16
C LYS A 58 -4.60 -4.72 0.87
N GLY A 59 -5.57 -5.63 0.82
CA GLY A 59 -5.87 -6.41 -0.37
C GLY A 59 -4.97 -7.63 -0.57
N ALA A 60 -4.37 -8.17 0.49
CA ALA A 60 -3.45 -9.30 0.39
C ALA A 60 -4.11 -10.56 -0.19
N GLN A 61 -5.39 -10.78 0.09
CA GLN A 61 -6.13 -11.92 -0.44
C GLN A 61 -6.30 -11.83 -1.97
N GLU A 62 -6.56 -10.62 -2.48
CA GLU A 62 -6.63 -10.35 -3.91
C GLU A 62 -5.26 -10.56 -4.58
N VAL A 63 -4.16 -10.17 -3.91
CA VAL A 63 -2.79 -10.39 -4.39
C VAL A 63 -2.47 -11.90 -4.42
N MET A 64 -2.81 -12.67 -3.38
CA MET A 64 -2.60 -14.13 -3.35
C MET A 64 -3.34 -14.84 -4.47
N GLN A 65 -4.62 -14.48 -4.68
CA GLN A 65 -5.43 -15.06 -5.77
C GLN A 65 -4.83 -14.71 -7.15
N ALA A 66 -4.33 -13.49 -7.32
CA ALA A 66 -3.68 -13.05 -8.55
C ALA A 66 -2.36 -13.80 -8.80
N LEU A 67 -1.55 -14.03 -7.76
CA LEU A 67 -0.31 -14.79 -7.84
C LEU A 67 -0.57 -16.26 -8.18
N ALA A 68 -1.59 -16.87 -7.61
CA ALA A 68 -1.98 -18.24 -7.90
C ALA A 68 -2.41 -18.46 -9.37
N ILE A 69 -3.04 -17.48 -10.01
CA ILE A 69 -3.38 -17.52 -11.45
C ILE A 69 -2.12 -17.64 -12.31
N ASN A 70 -1.03 -17.03 -11.91
CA ASN A 70 0.18 -16.85 -12.69
C ASN A 70 1.32 -17.80 -12.29
N ASP A 71 1.17 -18.58 -11.22
CA ASP A 71 2.25 -19.34 -10.58
C ASP A 71 3.08 -20.17 -11.55
N ILE A 72 2.45 -20.87 -12.48
CA ILE A 72 3.12 -21.75 -13.45
C ILE A 72 4.03 -20.97 -14.44
N LYS A 73 3.75 -19.69 -14.68
CA LYS A 73 4.43 -18.86 -15.68
C LYS A 73 5.33 -17.80 -15.06
N ALA A 74 5.22 -17.60 -13.76
CA ALA A 74 5.97 -16.59 -13.05
C ALA A 74 7.44 -17.03 -12.85
N PRO A 75 8.41 -16.07 -12.84
CA PRO A 75 9.72 -16.31 -12.25
C PRO A 75 9.59 -16.73 -10.78
N ASP A 76 10.65 -17.28 -10.18
CA ASP A 76 10.63 -17.63 -8.75
C ASP A 76 10.36 -16.40 -7.88
N TRP A 77 9.40 -16.50 -6.95
CA TRP A 77 8.91 -15.36 -6.19
C TRP A 77 8.61 -15.68 -4.72
N LYS A 78 8.63 -14.64 -3.90
CA LYS A 78 8.08 -14.65 -2.53
C LYS A 78 7.11 -13.50 -2.35
N TYR A 79 6.01 -13.77 -1.68
CA TYR A 79 5.05 -12.76 -1.26
C TYR A 79 5.16 -12.56 0.26
N VAL A 80 5.58 -11.38 0.67
CA VAL A 80 5.79 -11.02 2.07
C VAL A 80 4.66 -10.13 2.54
N CYS A 81 3.95 -10.56 3.58
CA CYS A 81 2.96 -9.77 4.30
C CYS A 81 3.53 -9.33 5.65
N LYS A 82 3.86 -8.05 5.77
CA LYS A 82 4.29 -7.46 7.04
C LYS A 82 3.09 -6.84 7.75
N VAL A 83 2.72 -7.39 8.90
CA VAL A 83 1.56 -6.99 9.70
C VAL A 83 1.94 -6.66 11.15
N TRP A 84 1.03 -6.07 11.91
CA TRP A 84 1.27 -5.79 13.32
C TRP A 84 0.89 -6.99 14.20
N PRO A 85 1.63 -7.24 15.31
CA PRO A 85 1.29 -8.29 16.24
C PRO A 85 0.09 -7.86 17.10
N GLN A 86 -1.10 -8.28 16.71
CA GLN A 86 -2.36 -8.05 17.44
C GLN A 86 -3.24 -9.30 17.35
N PRO A 87 -4.09 -9.61 18.35
CA PRO A 87 -4.94 -10.80 18.33
C PRO A 87 -5.81 -10.93 17.07
N ARG A 88 -6.42 -9.84 16.61
CA ARG A 88 -7.21 -9.82 15.37
C ARG A 88 -6.35 -10.13 14.13
N THR A 89 -5.12 -9.64 14.12
CA THR A 89 -4.17 -9.88 13.03
C THR A 89 -3.74 -11.34 12.97
N GLU A 90 -3.55 -11.99 14.12
CA GLU A 90 -3.20 -13.41 14.17
C GLU A 90 -4.32 -14.29 13.60
N GLN A 91 -5.58 -14.03 13.95
CA GLN A 91 -6.73 -14.73 13.36
C GLN A 91 -6.83 -14.50 11.85
N GLN A 92 -6.62 -13.26 11.40
CA GLN A 92 -6.63 -12.93 9.97
C GLN A 92 -5.47 -13.60 9.24
N ASN A 93 -4.26 -13.58 9.81
CA ASN A 93 -3.09 -14.25 9.23
C ASN A 93 -3.34 -15.76 9.08
N PHE A 94 -3.99 -16.39 10.04
CA PHE A 94 -4.35 -17.81 9.95
C PHE A 94 -5.30 -18.07 8.78
N ALA A 95 -6.34 -17.26 8.62
CA ALA A 95 -7.29 -17.37 7.51
C ALA A 95 -6.60 -17.12 6.15
N ASP A 96 -5.69 -16.17 6.09
CA ASP A 96 -4.94 -15.85 4.88
C ASP A 96 -3.95 -16.98 4.51
N LEU A 97 -3.30 -17.61 5.50
CA LEU A 97 -2.45 -18.78 5.27
C LEU A 97 -3.26 -20.00 4.83
N GLN A 98 -4.47 -20.20 5.36
CA GLN A 98 -5.39 -21.23 4.84
C GLN A 98 -5.76 -20.95 3.38
N LEU A 99 -6.00 -19.70 3.01
CA LEU A 99 -6.24 -19.30 1.63
C LEU A 99 -5.02 -19.64 0.75
N ALA A 100 -3.81 -19.29 1.20
CA ALA A 100 -2.58 -19.60 0.47
C ALA A 100 -2.41 -21.12 0.25
N THR A 101 -2.73 -21.93 1.27
CA THR A 101 -2.72 -23.40 1.15
C THR A 101 -3.77 -23.89 0.15
N HIS A 102 -5.00 -23.36 0.21
CA HIS A 102 -6.06 -23.71 -0.74
C HIS A 102 -5.68 -23.35 -2.19
N LEU A 103 -4.94 -22.26 -2.36
CA LEU A 103 -4.43 -21.80 -3.65
C LEU A 103 -3.16 -22.54 -4.10
N GLY A 104 -2.55 -23.38 -3.26
CA GLY A 104 -1.32 -24.12 -3.56
C GLY A 104 -0.03 -23.29 -3.55
N ILE A 105 -0.06 -22.08 -2.96
CA ILE A 105 1.07 -21.12 -2.94
C ILE A 105 1.66 -20.90 -1.54
N GLU A 106 1.32 -21.71 -0.55
CA GLU A 106 1.72 -21.52 0.85
C GLU A 106 3.24 -21.43 1.05
N LYS A 107 4.02 -22.14 0.23
CA LYS A 107 5.49 -22.13 0.29
C LYS A 107 6.11 -20.80 -0.14
N ASN A 108 5.35 -20.01 -0.89
CA ASN A 108 5.79 -18.73 -1.44
C ASN A 108 5.31 -17.53 -0.60
N VAL A 109 4.43 -17.76 0.38
CA VAL A 109 3.84 -16.70 1.22
C VAL A 109 4.52 -16.67 2.59
N VAL A 110 4.99 -15.49 2.98
CA VAL A 110 5.66 -15.25 4.27
C VAL A 110 4.90 -14.18 5.04
N TYR A 111 4.45 -14.52 6.25
CA TYR A 111 3.91 -13.54 7.20
C TYR A 111 4.97 -13.17 8.23
N THR A 112 5.17 -11.87 8.44
CA THR A 112 6.02 -11.37 9.52
C THR A 112 5.22 -10.43 10.41
N THR A 113 5.14 -10.78 11.71
CA THR A 113 4.39 -10.04 12.74
C THR A 113 5.29 -9.20 13.63
N SER A 114 6.61 -9.12 13.34
CA SER A 114 7.53 -8.35 14.14
C SER A 114 7.24 -6.84 14.06
N ARG A 115 7.41 -6.14 15.19
CA ARG A 115 7.41 -4.67 15.18
C ARG A 115 8.70 -4.19 14.52
N VAL A 116 8.56 -3.57 13.38
CA VAL A 116 9.68 -2.94 12.66
C VAL A 116 9.73 -1.47 13.04
N SER A 117 10.89 -0.97 13.44
CA SER A 117 11.06 0.45 13.73
C SER A 117 10.88 1.29 12.45
N ARG A 118 10.50 2.56 12.61
CA ARG A 118 10.38 3.49 11.48
C ARG A 118 11.67 3.55 10.66
N ASN A 119 12.82 3.52 11.31
CA ASN A 119 14.13 3.59 10.66
C ASN A 119 14.50 2.31 9.88
N PHE A 120 13.80 1.19 10.13
CA PHE A 120 14.02 -0.06 9.42
C PHE A 120 13.11 -0.21 8.19
N MET A 121 11.97 0.49 8.15
CA MET A 121 11.01 0.43 7.05
C MET A 121 11.63 0.70 5.67
N PRO A 122 12.56 1.66 5.49
CA PRO A 122 13.22 1.87 4.20
C PRO A 122 13.96 0.64 3.69
N TYR A 123 14.59 -0.14 4.57
CA TYR A 123 15.31 -1.37 4.18
C TYR A 123 14.35 -2.51 3.83
N LEU A 124 13.22 -2.61 4.54
CA LEU A 124 12.17 -3.57 4.19
C LEU A 124 11.58 -3.27 2.80
N LEU A 125 11.29 -1.99 2.51
CA LEU A 125 10.83 -1.56 1.19
C LEU A 125 11.91 -1.73 0.11
N ALA A 126 13.19 -1.49 0.44
CA ALA A 126 14.29 -1.72 -0.48
C ALA A 126 14.46 -3.21 -0.81
N ALA A 127 14.18 -4.11 0.14
CA ALA A 127 14.31 -5.56 -0.04
C ALA A 127 13.28 -6.15 -0.99
N CYS A 128 12.16 -5.47 -1.28
CA CYS A 128 11.19 -5.93 -2.26
C CYS A 128 11.53 -5.44 -3.68
N ASP A 129 10.96 -6.10 -4.67
CA ASP A 129 11.01 -5.73 -6.09
C ASP A 129 9.73 -5.02 -6.53
N ILE A 130 8.58 -5.39 -5.92
CA ILE A 130 7.25 -4.85 -6.22
C ILE A 130 6.52 -4.62 -4.89
N TYR A 131 5.94 -3.44 -4.70
CA TYR A 131 5.03 -3.19 -3.60
C TYR A 131 3.59 -3.38 -4.08
N ALA A 132 2.85 -4.32 -3.49
CA ALA A 132 1.48 -4.62 -3.89
C ALA A 132 0.51 -4.42 -2.73
N ALA A 133 -0.33 -3.42 -2.81
CA ALA A 133 -1.36 -3.14 -1.81
C ALA A 133 -2.60 -2.51 -2.48
N PRO A 134 -3.44 -3.32 -3.14
CA PRO A 134 -4.72 -2.87 -3.69
C PRO A 134 -5.74 -2.68 -2.55
N SER A 135 -5.47 -1.73 -1.66
CA SER A 135 -6.17 -1.51 -0.39
C SER A 135 -7.67 -1.39 -0.57
N ARG A 136 -8.40 -2.08 0.30
CA ARG A 136 -9.86 -2.07 0.31
C ARG A 136 -10.43 -0.74 0.77
N LEU A 137 -9.74 -0.08 1.69
CA LEU A 137 -10.02 1.28 2.14
C LEU A 137 -8.68 1.99 2.40
N GLU A 138 -8.45 3.12 1.75
CA GLU A 138 -7.19 3.88 1.89
C GLU A 138 -7.46 5.38 1.83
N GLY A 139 -7.03 6.10 2.85
CA GLY A 139 -7.19 7.56 2.89
C GLY A 139 -6.23 8.28 1.96
N PHE A 140 -4.94 8.01 2.09
CA PHE A 140 -3.89 8.68 1.32
C PHE A 140 -2.92 7.70 0.65
N GLY A 141 -2.49 6.66 1.35
CA GLY A 141 -1.53 5.71 0.81
C GLY A 141 -0.07 6.08 1.10
N MET A 142 0.23 6.37 2.38
CA MET A 142 1.60 6.75 2.76
C MET A 142 2.64 5.71 2.37
N ILE A 143 2.37 4.42 2.63
CA ILE A 143 3.35 3.36 2.34
C ILE A 143 3.56 3.19 0.82
N GLN A 144 2.53 3.47 0.01
CA GLN A 144 2.65 3.49 -1.44
C GLN A 144 3.59 4.62 -1.92
N VAL A 145 3.48 5.80 -1.29
CA VAL A 145 4.41 6.93 -1.54
C VAL A 145 5.82 6.58 -1.07
N GLU A 146 5.97 5.94 0.09
CA GLU A 146 7.25 5.49 0.61
C GLU A 146 7.90 4.39 -0.27
N ALA A 147 7.10 3.47 -0.81
CA ALA A 147 7.56 2.48 -1.77
C ALA A 147 8.05 3.15 -3.07
N ASN A 148 7.29 4.09 -3.62
CA ASN A 148 7.75 4.91 -4.74
C ASN A 148 9.02 5.70 -4.39
N ALA A 149 9.10 6.28 -3.19
CA ALA A 149 10.30 6.97 -2.72
C ALA A 149 11.53 6.05 -2.67
N CYS A 150 11.34 4.77 -2.34
CA CYS A 150 12.37 3.73 -2.40
C CYS A 150 12.63 3.20 -3.84
N GLY A 151 12.04 3.80 -4.87
CA GLY A 151 12.22 3.37 -6.25
C GLY A 151 11.50 2.06 -6.60
N LYS A 152 10.42 1.71 -5.88
CA LYS A 152 9.67 0.48 -6.14
C LYS A 152 8.39 0.77 -6.92
N PRO A 153 8.10 -0.01 -7.98
CA PRO A 153 6.81 0.04 -8.64
C PRO A 153 5.71 -0.42 -7.67
N VAL A 154 4.53 0.17 -7.81
CA VAL A 154 3.38 -0.14 -6.95
C VAL A 154 2.27 -0.79 -7.76
N VAL A 155 1.64 -1.82 -7.20
CA VAL A 155 0.35 -2.35 -7.67
C VAL A 155 -0.70 -1.96 -6.65
N GLY A 156 -1.65 -1.13 -7.06
CA GLY A 156 -2.71 -0.58 -6.23
C GLY A 156 -4.10 -0.78 -6.84
N ILE A 157 -5.11 -0.12 -6.26
CA ILE A 157 -6.48 -0.08 -6.79
C ILE A 157 -6.79 1.31 -7.36
N LYS A 158 -7.58 1.37 -8.43
CA LYS A 158 -8.00 2.63 -9.06
C LYS A 158 -9.16 3.29 -8.30
N ALA A 159 -8.90 3.63 -7.03
CA ALA A 159 -9.88 4.24 -6.14
C ALA A 159 -9.20 5.04 -5.02
N MET A 160 -9.96 5.91 -4.38
CA MET A 160 -9.61 6.63 -3.15
C MET A 160 -8.30 7.43 -3.26
N GLY A 161 -7.57 7.59 -2.16
CA GLY A 161 -6.30 8.35 -2.12
C GLY A 161 -5.20 7.85 -3.05
N MET A 162 -5.32 6.63 -3.58
CA MET A 162 -4.37 6.13 -4.58
C MET A 162 -4.44 6.89 -5.91
N LEU A 163 -5.59 7.50 -6.24
CA LEU A 163 -5.73 8.33 -7.44
C LEU A 163 -4.96 9.65 -7.33
N ASP A 164 -4.71 10.13 -6.11
CA ASP A 164 -3.94 11.34 -5.85
C ASP A 164 -2.43 11.03 -5.83
N THR A 165 -2.05 9.90 -5.21
CA THR A 165 -0.64 9.59 -4.94
C THR A 165 0.05 8.88 -6.10
N LEU A 166 -0.65 8.05 -6.86
CA LEU A 166 -0.10 7.18 -7.90
C LEU A 166 -0.59 7.58 -9.30
N VAL A 167 0.23 7.32 -10.31
CA VAL A 167 -0.09 7.55 -11.72
C VAL A 167 -0.03 6.22 -12.47
N HIS A 168 -1.20 5.73 -12.91
CA HIS A 168 -1.31 4.46 -13.64
C HIS A 168 -0.43 4.43 -14.89
N GLY A 169 0.29 3.33 -15.10
CA GLY A 169 1.20 3.12 -16.22
C GLY A 169 2.50 3.92 -16.14
N LYS A 170 2.67 4.75 -15.10
CA LYS A 170 3.87 5.59 -14.93
C LYS A 170 4.61 5.30 -13.61
N THR A 171 3.96 5.45 -12.48
CA THR A 171 4.55 5.19 -11.14
C THR A 171 3.98 3.95 -10.48
N ALA A 172 2.90 3.43 -11.02
CA ALA A 172 2.16 2.28 -10.50
C ALA A 172 1.27 1.66 -11.57
N PHE A 173 0.82 0.43 -11.33
CA PHE A 173 -0.36 -0.12 -11.96
C PHE A 173 -1.54 -0.06 -10.98
N LEU A 174 -2.69 0.42 -11.46
CA LEU A 174 -3.92 0.55 -10.69
C LEU A 174 -4.99 -0.38 -11.24
N ALA A 175 -5.27 -1.45 -10.51
CA ALA A 175 -6.32 -2.40 -10.85
C ALA A 175 -7.71 -1.74 -10.76
N SER A 176 -8.60 -2.09 -11.66
CA SER A 176 -9.98 -1.61 -11.64
C SER A 176 -10.71 -2.09 -10.39
N VAL A 177 -11.73 -1.35 -9.99
CA VAL A 177 -12.65 -1.76 -8.93
C VAL A 177 -13.59 -2.83 -9.49
N ALA A 178 -13.47 -4.05 -8.98
CA ALA A 178 -14.35 -5.16 -9.34
C ALA A 178 -15.65 -5.13 -8.55
N GLN A 179 -15.60 -4.70 -7.28
CA GLN A 179 -16.78 -4.65 -6.41
C GLN A 179 -16.66 -3.51 -5.39
N GLU A 180 -17.80 -2.85 -5.12
CA GLU A 180 -17.99 -1.91 -4.02
C GLU A 180 -18.92 -2.53 -2.98
N ILE A 181 -18.48 -2.62 -1.73
CA ILE A 181 -19.32 -3.07 -0.62
C ILE A 181 -19.92 -1.85 0.04
N ARG A 182 -21.25 -1.81 0.08
CA ARG A 182 -22.03 -0.69 0.62
C ARG A 182 -22.89 -1.15 1.79
N LEU A 183 -22.81 -0.42 2.90
CA LEU A 183 -23.65 -0.66 4.07
C LEU A 183 -24.66 0.47 4.28
N ARG A 184 -25.84 0.11 4.78
CA ARG A 184 -26.85 1.06 5.26
C ARG A 184 -26.73 1.32 6.75
N GLU A 185 -26.15 0.37 7.48
CA GLU A 185 -25.90 0.51 8.93
C GLU A 185 -24.58 -0.16 9.28
N THR A 186 -23.99 0.29 10.36
CA THR A 186 -22.82 -0.35 10.96
C THR A 186 -22.93 -0.30 12.48
N VAL A 187 -22.38 -1.30 13.14
CA VAL A 187 -22.20 -1.27 14.58
C VAL A 187 -20.84 -0.65 14.85
N VAL A 188 -20.79 0.36 15.69
CA VAL A 188 -19.54 1.02 16.09
C VAL A 188 -19.07 0.47 17.43
N GLY A 189 -17.75 0.28 17.58
CA GLY A 189 -17.13 -0.16 18.82
C GLY A 189 -16.82 1.01 19.76
N ASP A 190 -16.40 0.69 20.96
CA ASP A 190 -16.07 1.64 22.04
C ASP A 190 -15.03 2.68 21.67
N GLU A 191 -14.11 2.33 20.76
CA GLU A 191 -13.06 3.22 20.25
C GLU A 191 -13.60 4.47 19.56
N SER A 192 -14.89 4.47 19.15
CA SER A 192 -15.54 5.59 18.47
C SER A 192 -16.24 6.59 19.41
N GLY A 193 -16.18 6.36 20.72
CA GLY A 193 -16.83 7.21 21.74
C GLY A 193 -18.35 7.01 21.84
N TYR A 194 -18.88 5.98 21.21
CA TYR A 194 -20.27 5.56 21.36
C TYR A 194 -20.35 4.36 22.32
N GLU A 195 -21.56 4.12 22.90
CA GLU A 195 -21.80 2.91 23.69
C GLU A 195 -21.58 1.64 22.84
N GLU A 196 -21.10 0.57 23.47
CA GLU A 196 -20.85 -0.71 22.82
C GLU A 196 -22.13 -1.20 22.11
N GLY A 197 -21.97 -1.58 20.86
CA GLY A 197 -23.10 -2.04 20.04
C GLY A 197 -23.97 -0.92 19.44
N HIS A 198 -23.58 0.36 19.60
CA HIS A 198 -24.34 1.46 19.00
C HIS A 198 -24.42 1.31 17.47
N LYS A 199 -25.65 1.37 16.94
CA LYS A 199 -25.92 1.30 15.49
C LYS A 199 -25.95 2.69 14.87
N VAL A 200 -25.10 2.91 13.89
CA VAL A 200 -25.14 4.10 13.02
C VAL A 200 -25.84 3.73 11.73
N VAL A 201 -26.97 4.38 11.45
CA VAL A 201 -27.74 4.20 10.22
C VAL A 201 -27.46 5.34 9.26
N PHE A 202 -27.08 5.03 8.04
CA PHE A 202 -26.79 6.01 7.01
C PHE A 202 -28.05 6.34 6.19
N LYS A 203 -28.32 7.63 5.99
CA LYS A 203 -29.43 8.09 5.10
C LYS A 203 -29.32 7.52 3.68
N ARG A 204 -28.11 7.27 3.21
CA ARG A 204 -27.81 6.57 1.94
C ARG A 204 -26.71 5.53 2.20
N PRO A 205 -26.74 4.37 1.51
CA PRO A 205 -25.68 3.38 1.65
C PRO A 205 -24.31 4.01 1.42
N ARG A 206 -23.35 3.74 2.32
CA ARG A 206 -21.96 4.18 2.21
C ARG A 206 -21.07 3.04 1.74
N ILE A 207 -20.13 3.35 0.86
CA ILE A 207 -19.07 2.42 0.50
C ILE A 207 -18.16 2.29 1.71
N VAL A 208 -17.94 1.06 2.14
CA VAL A 208 -17.09 0.71 3.27
C VAL A 208 -15.90 -0.15 2.87
N ASP A 209 -15.93 -0.70 1.67
CA ASP A 209 -14.88 -1.59 1.18
C ASP A 209 -14.90 -1.61 -0.36
N TYR A 210 -13.70 -1.69 -0.95
CA TYR A 210 -13.48 -1.88 -2.38
C TYR A 210 -12.75 -3.20 -2.62
N ARG A 211 -13.14 -3.92 -3.66
CA ARG A 211 -12.42 -5.12 -4.12
C ARG A 211 -11.81 -4.83 -5.47
N ALA A 212 -10.51 -5.02 -5.56
CA ALA A 212 -9.79 -4.85 -6.81
C ALA A 212 -9.98 -6.04 -7.75
N SER A 213 -9.89 -5.81 -9.05
CA SER A 213 -9.89 -6.86 -10.06
C SER A 213 -8.65 -7.74 -9.89
N ILE A 214 -8.87 -9.02 -9.55
CA ILE A 214 -7.82 -10.03 -9.41
C ILE A 214 -7.09 -10.24 -10.75
N HIS A 215 -7.82 -10.21 -11.86
CA HIS A 215 -7.23 -10.36 -13.20
C HIS A 215 -6.31 -9.20 -13.57
N ASP A 216 -6.69 -7.96 -13.24
CA ASP A 216 -5.81 -6.81 -13.47
C ASP A 216 -4.54 -6.95 -12.62
N ILE A 217 -4.69 -7.30 -11.32
CA ILE A 217 -3.54 -7.52 -10.43
C ILE A 217 -2.63 -8.61 -11.00
N ALA A 218 -3.19 -9.74 -11.46
CA ALA A 218 -2.44 -10.85 -12.02
C ALA A 218 -1.62 -10.43 -13.25
N ASN A 219 -2.24 -9.69 -14.18
CA ASN A 219 -1.56 -9.19 -15.36
C ASN A 219 -0.44 -8.21 -14.99
N TYR A 220 -0.71 -7.24 -14.11
CA TYR A 220 0.28 -6.25 -13.70
C TYR A 220 1.44 -6.83 -12.91
N LEU A 221 1.18 -7.81 -12.04
CA LEU A 221 2.24 -8.52 -11.35
C LEU A 221 3.10 -9.31 -12.34
N MET A 222 2.49 -10.02 -13.29
CA MET A 222 3.21 -10.76 -14.32
C MET A 222 4.09 -9.86 -15.17
N ASP A 223 3.55 -8.72 -15.65
CA ASP A 223 4.30 -7.74 -16.44
C ASP A 223 5.52 -7.23 -15.64
N LEU A 224 5.33 -6.90 -14.37
CA LEU A 224 6.41 -6.43 -13.51
C LEU A 224 7.40 -7.56 -13.14
N MET A 225 6.97 -8.79 -12.95
CA MET A 225 7.84 -9.91 -12.62
C MET A 225 8.73 -10.32 -13.79
N GLN A 226 8.20 -10.30 -15.00
CA GLN A 226 8.91 -10.71 -16.21
C GLN A 226 9.78 -9.61 -16.83
N ASN A 227 9.54 -8.32 -16.49
CA ASN A 227 10.21 -7.19 -17.14
C ASN A 227 10.97 -6.32 -16.13
N PRO A 228 12.28 -6.58 -15.91
CA PRO A 228 13.12 -5.78 -15.01
C PRO A 228 13.22 -4.31 -15.42
N ASP A 229 13.29 -4.02 -16.72
CA ASP A 229 13.40 -2.63 -17.22
C ASP A 229 12.13 -1.84 -16.91
N LEU A 230 10.96 -2.48 -17.00
CA LEU A 230 9.68 -1.88 -16.64
C LEU A 230 9.65 -1.57 -15.13
N ARG A 231 10.13 -2.53 -14.28
CA ARG A 231 10.22 -2.30 -12.84
C ARG A 231 11.12 -1.11 -12.52
N GLN A 232 12.30 -1.06 -13.13
CA GLN A 232 13.25 0.03 -12.93
C GLN A 232 12.64 1.37 -13.36
N LYS A 233 12.15 1.47 -14.58
CA LYS A 233 11.55 2.70 -15.13
C LYS A 233 10.39 3.21 -14.27
N MET A 234 9.48 2.32 -13.87
CA MET A 234 8.34 2.68 -13.03
C MET A 234 8.78 3.11 -11.63
N GLY A 235 9.81 2.47 -11.06
CA GLY A 235 10.41 2.84 -9.81
C GLY A 235 11.08 4.22 -9.84
N GLU A 236 11.84 4.53 -10.90
CA GLU A 236 12.47 5.85 -11.12
C GLU A 236 11.43 6.97 -11.21
N GLU A 237 10.36 6.75 -11.99
CA GLU A 237 9.26 7.71 -12.10
C GLU A 237 8.50 7.87 -10.77
N GLY A 238 8.35 6.77 -10.01
CA GLY A 238 7.81 6.78 -8.66
C GLY A 238 8.65 7.62 -7.72
N ARG A 239 9.97 7.38 -7.69
CA ARG A 239 10.93 8.18 -6.90
C ARG A 239 10.88 9.65 -7.25
N LYS A 240 10.94 9.97 -8.53
CA LYS A 240 10.85 11.35 -9.01
C LYS A 240 9.59 12.05 -8.48
N ARG A 241 8.42 11.40 -8.63
CA ARG A 241 7.15 11.95 -8.14
C ARG A 241 7.15 12.11 -6.61
N ALA A 242 7.67 11.13 -5.87
CA ALA A 242 7.73 11.20 -4.41
C ALA A 242 8.55 12.42 -3.94
N VAL A 243 9.72 12.66 -4.53
CA VAL A 243 10.56 13.80 -4.21
C VAL A 243 9.93 15.13 -4.61
N GLU A 244 9.35 15.21 -5.82
CA GLU A 244 8.79 16.47 -6.34
C GLU A 244 7.48 16.87 -5.66
N LYS A 245 6.65 15.89 -5.24
CA LYS A 245 5.28 16.15 -4.79
C LYS A 245 5.04 15.88 -3.30
N TYR A 246 5.78 14.94 -2.72
CA TYR A 246 5.49 14.41 -1.39
C TYR A 246 6.66 14.49 -0.42
N ASP A 247 7.83 15.06 -0.80
CA ASP A 247 8.88 15.35 0.16
C ASP A 247 8.34 16.29 1.25
N TYR A 248 8.60 15.95 2.52
CA TYR A 248 8.08 16.73 3.64
C TYR A 248 8.45 18.22 3.58
N ARG A 249 9.61 18.55 2.96
CA ARG A 249 10.06 19.95 2.78
C ARG A 249 9.21 20.69 1.75
N VAL A 250 8.76 19.98 0.70
CA VAL A 250 7.82 20.52 -0.30
C VAL A 250 6.48 20.80 0.36
N ILE A 251 6.00 19.86 1.17
CA ILE A 251 4.72 20.00 1.88
C ILE A 251 4.79 21.13 2.92
N ALA A 252 5.90 21.24 3.67
CA ALA A 252 6.09 22.30 4.65
C ALA A 252 6.11 23.69 3.99
N ARG A 253 6.81 23.84 2.86
CA ARG A 253 6.78 25.11 2.09
C ARG A 253 5.36 25.47 1.65
N ARG A 254 4.63 24.51 1.08
CA ARG A 254 3.24 24.72 0.67
C ARG A 254 2.34 25.12 1.84
N PHE A 255 2.54 24.52 3.01
CA PHE A 255 1.82 24.88 4.22
C PHE A 255 2.06 26.35 4.62
N VAL A 256 3.32 26.79 4.61
CA VAL A 256 3.69 28.18 4.91
C VAL A 256 3.05 29.15 3.88
N GLU A 257 3.11 28.82 2.59
CA GLU A 257 2.48 29.61 1.53
C GLU A 257 0.97 29.77 1.78
N ILE A 258 0.25 28.69 2.08
CA ILE A 258 -1.19 28.71 2.37
C ILE A 258 -1.49 29.64 3.57
N ILE A 259 -0.68 29.56 4.63
CA ILE A 259 -0.84 30.42 5.81
C ILE A 259 -0.58 31.88 5.44
N SER A 260 0.52 32.16 4.75
CA SER A 260 0.86 33.52 4.32
C SER A 260 -0.24 34.13 3.43
N GLU A 261 -0.74 33.38 2.46
CA GLU A 261 -1.83 33.82 1.58
C GLU A 261 -3.14 34.10 2.34
N LYS A 262 -3.48 33.26 3.32
CA LYS A 262 -4.77 33.36 4.04
C LYS A 262 -4.76 34.39 5.16
N PHE A 263 -3.62 34.64 5.77
CA PHE A 263 -3.51 35.54 6.93
C PHE A 263 -2.73 36.83 6.62
N GLY A 264 -2.24 37.03 5.39
CA GLY A 264 -1.49 38.20 4.99
C GLY A 264 -0.17 38.37 5.78
N ILE A 265 0.46 37.25 6.16
CA ILE A 265 1.73 37.21 6.88
C ILE A 265 2.86 37.12 5.86
N SER A 266 3.74 38.13 5.84
CA SER A 266 4.93 38.17 4.98
C SER A 266 6.15 37.60 5.68
#